data_57171a608df482a7e35f6b2abf2d8cdd
#
_entry.id   57171a608df482a7e35f6b2abf2d8cdd
#
_cell.length_a   1.000
_cell.length_b   1.000
_cell.length_c   1.000
_cell.angle_alpha   90.00
_cell.angle_beta   90.00
_cell.angle_gamma   90.00
#
_symmetry.space_group_name_H-M   'P 1'
#
loop_
_entity.id
_entity.type
_entity.pdbx_description
1 polymer ?
#
loop_
_entity_poly.entity_id
_entity_poly.type
_entity_poly.pdbx_seq_one_letter_code
_entity_poly.pdbx_strand_id
1 'polypeptide(L)'
;MPVEKSISIICNHFAGGGRAVTLGKKIVSELQSRNIKHKLHVGDWPENFNSFTDVWIIGGDGTLNYFFNKYPGVRLPLVIFNGGTGNDVHSLLYKNKTFEEQLEIALTANPRFIDAGRCNEKYFMNGVGIGFEGSVAKSLTGKKKTKTGKAAFMSTILRKIFFYRSKSIRRSQMNIRWKVKAC
;
A
#
# COMPACT_ATOMS: atom_id res chain seq x y z
N MET A 1 19.72 22.63 11.09
CA MET A 1 20.22 21.29 11.43
C MET A 1 19.39 20.29 10.66
N PRO A 2 19.95 19.25 10.04
CA PRO A 2 19.14 18.20 9.43
C PRO A 2 18.31 17.54 10.54
N VAL A 3 17.02 17.39 10.28
CA VAL A 3 16.10 16.71 11.22
C VAL A 3 16.53 15.24 11.29
N GLU A 4 16.84 14.77 12.50
CA GLU A 4 17.19 13.36 12.72
C GLU A 4 16.01 12.48 12.28
N LYS A 5 16.30 11.51 11.40
CA LYS A 5 15.25 10.62 10.88
C LYS A 5 14.77 9.65 11.95
N SER A 6 13.45 9.56 12.09
CA SER A 6 12.76 8.57 12.91
C SER A 6 11.66 7.93 12.07
N ILE A 7 11.81 6.64 11.75
CA ILE A 7 10.99 5.94 10.75
C ILE A 7 10.02 4.98 11.42
N SER A 8 8.72 5.13 11.14
CA SER A 8 7.71 4.11 11.49
C SER A 8 7.53 3.15 10.33
N ILE A 9 7.82 1.87 10.54
CA ILE A 9 7.69 0.83 9.53
C ILE A 9 6.41 0.04 9.80
N ILE A 10 5.45 0.13 8.91
CA ILE A 10 4.18 -0.58 8.98
C ILE A 10 4.26 -1.83 8.10
N CYS A 11 4.19 -3.00 8.68
CA CYS A 11 4.28 -4.28 7.97
C CYS A 11 2.96 -5.05 8.10
N ASN A 12 2.36 -5.39 6.96
CA ASN A 12 1.22 -6.29 6.92
C ASN A 12 1.70 -7.74 6.82
N HIS A 13 1.65 -8.48 7.94
CA HIS A 13 2.12 -9.86 8.02
C HIS A 13 1.35 -10.85 7.12
N PHE A 14 0.14 -10.52 6.69
CA PHE A 14 -0.62 -11.33 5.74
C PHE A 14 -0.24 -11.08 4.27
N ALA A 15 0.51 -10.00 3.98
CA ALA A 15 0.83 -9.64 2.61
C ALA A 15 1.85 -10.60 2.00
N GLY A 16 1.60 -11.00 0.74
CA GLY A 16 2.51 -11.80 -0.06
C GLY A 16 2.90 -13.17 0.52
N GLY A 17 2.06 -13.75 1.42
CA GLY A 17 2.38 -15.05 2.03
C GLY A 17 3.59 -14.99 2.97
N GLY A 18 3.79 -13.88 3.68
CA GLY A 18 4.90 -13.68 4.62
C GLY A 18 6.09 -12.89 4.04
N ARG A 19 6.13 -12.64 2.73
CA ARG A 19 7.21 -11.85 2.09
C ARG A 19 7.38 -10.47 2.72
N ALA A 20 6.27 -9.83 3.12
CA ALA A 20 6.33 -8.54 3.77
C ALA A 20 7.13 -8.56 5.07
N VAL A 21 7.01 -9.61 5.88
CA VAL A 21 7.75 -9.75 7.14
C VAL A 21 9.25 -9.95 6.87
N THR A 22 9.60 -10.79 5.90
CA THR A 22 11.01 -11.01 5.50
C THR A 22 11.64 -9.69 5.01
N LEU A 23 10.92 -8.94 4.17
CA LEU A 23 11.37 -7.64 3.69
C LEU A 23 11.50 -6.63 4.84
N GLY A 24 10.55 -6.64 5.79
CA GLY A 24 10.60 -5.80 6.98
C GLY A 24 11.85 -6.04 7.82
N LYS A 25 12.23 -7.30 8.03
CA LYS A 25 13.48 -7.66 8.72
C LYS A 25 14.71 -7.17 7.97
N LYS A 26 14.75 -7.30 6.64
CA LYS A 26 15.85 -6.78 5.81
C LYS A 26 15.98 -5.26 5.96
N ILE A 27 14.86 -4.53 5.88
CA ILE A 27 14.85 -3.07 6.07
C ILE A 27 15.35 -2.69 7.47
N VAL A 28 14.90 -3.36 8.51
CA VAL A 28 15.36 -3.11 9.90
C VAL A 28 16.87 -3.28 10.02
N SER A 29 17.43 -4.37 9.47
CA SER A 29 18.88 -4.61 9.47
C SER A 29 19.65 -3.48 8.78
N GLU A 30 19.17 -3.01 7.64
CA GLU A 30 19.79 -1.89 6.91
C GLU A 30 19.72 -0.56 7.69
N LEU A 31 18.61 -0.29 8.36
CA LEU A 31 18.48 0.93 9.17
C LEU A 31 19.31 0.86 10.44
N GLN A 32 19.45 -0.33 11.05
CA GLN A 32 20.33 -0.55 12.21
C GLN A 32 21.80 -0.32 11.84
N SER A 33 22.27 -0.88 10.72
CA SER A 33 23.65 -0.70 10.26
C SER A 33 24.02 0.76 9.98
N ARG A 34 23.01 1.60 9.67
CA ARG A 34 23.16 3.04 9.41
C ARG A 34 22.84 3.93 10.62
N ASN A 35 22.60 3.34 11.80
CA ASN A 35 22.21 4.05 13.03
C ASN A 35 20.97 4.95 12.86
N ILE A 36 20.02 4.56 12.00
CA ILE A 36 18.79 5.32 11.77
C ILE A 36 17.70 4.84 12.75
N LYS A 37 17.13 5.78 13.50
CA LYS A 37 16.04 5.51 14.45
C LYS A 37 14.80 4.99 13.72
N HIS A 38 14.29 3.85 14.15
CA HIS A 38 13.11 3.24 13.53
C HIS A 38 12.32 2.38 14.51
N LYS A 39 11.06 2.08 14.16
CA LYS A 39 10.21 1.12 14.86
C LYS A 39 9.41 0.29 13.86
N LEU A 40 9.51 -1.03 13.95
CA LEU A 40 8.75 -1.97 13.13
C LEU A 40 7.46 -2.38 13.85
N HIS A 41 6.34 -2.21 13.15
CA HIS A 41 5.01 -2.63 13.57
C HIS A 41 4.52 -3.76 12.64
N VAL A 42 4.37 -4.96 13.18
CA VAL A 42 3.92 -6.14 12.42
C VAL A 42 2.52 -6.52 12.87
N GLY A 43 1.53 -6.24 12.03
CA GLY A 43 0.12 -6.55 12.31
C GLY A 43 -0.57 -5.57 13.26
N ASP A 44 0.09 -5.16 14.31
CA ASP A 44 -0.43 -4.17 15.25
C ASP A 44 0.11 -2.77 14.88
N TRP A 45 -0.75 -1.93 14.36
CA TRP A 45 -0.39 -0.63 13.83
C TRP A 45 -0.62 0.47 14.86
N PRO A 46 0.28 1.47 14.97
CA PRO A 46 0.19 2.51 15.99
C PRO A 46 -1.07 3.38 15.80
N GLU A 47 -1.50 4.02 16.87
CA GLU A 47 -2.64 4.95 16.81
C GLU A 47 -2.31 6.23 16.03
N ASN A 48 -1.07 6.70 16.12
CA ASN A 48 -0.59 7.90 15.43
C ASN A 48 0.91 7.80 15.10
N PHE A 49 1.42 8.80 14.39
CA PHE A 49 2.81 8.87 13.93
C PHE A 49 3.55 10.12 14.43
N ASN A 50 3.11 10.75 15.52
CA ASN A 50 3.61 12.04 15.99
C ASN A 50 5.11 12.07 16.34
N SER A 51 5.68 10.93 16.70
CA SER A 51 7.11 10.78 17.05
C SER A 51 8.01 10.38 15.87
N PHE A 52 7.47 10.34 14.66
CA PHE A 52 8.19 9.90 13.47
C PHE A 52 8.31 11.00 12.43
N THR A 53 9.34 10.92 11.60
CA THR A 53 9.56 11.81 10.45
C THR A 53 9.06 11.24 9.15
N ASP A 54 8.99 9.91 9.05
CA ASP A 54 8.61 9.17 7.85
C ASP A 54 7.77 7.94 8.23
N VAL A 55 6.89 7.51 7.32
CA VAL A 55 6.16 6.24 7.47
C VAL A 55 6.47 5.35 6.27
N TRP A 56 7.01 4.18 6.54
CA TRP A 56 7.35 3.17 5.54
C TRP A 56 6.34 2.02 5.58
N ILE A 57 5.70 1.74 4.47
CA ILE A 57 4.60 0.77 4.37
C ILE A 57 5.08 -0.43 3.57
N ILE A 58 5.05 -1.61 4.19
CA ILE A 58 5.41 -2.88 3.56
C ILE A 58 4.15 -3.71 3.35
N GLY A 59 3.74 -3.81 2.08
CA GLY A 59 2.52 -4.53 1.73
C GLY A 59 2.19 -4.42 0.25
N GLY A 60 0.98 -4.79 -0.13
CA GLY A 60 0.43 -4.59 -1.48
C GLY A 60 -0.61 -3.48 -1.51
N ASP A 61 -1.29 -3.32 -2.65
CA ASP A 61 -2.30 -2.29 -2.88
C ASP A 61 -3.43 -2.30 -1.84
N GLY A 62 -3.84 -3.48 -1.38
CA GLY A 62 -4.83 -3.60 -0.30
C GLY A 62 -4.32 -3.08 1.05
N THR A 63 -3.03 -3.22 1.34
CA THR A 63 -2.40 -2.66 2.54
C THR A 63 -2.38 -1.13 2.49
N LEU A 64 -2.03 -0.57 1.33
CA LEU A 64 -2.06 0.87 1.09
C LEU A 64 -3.46 1.44 1.23
N ASN A 65 -4.43 0.79 0.60
CA ASN A 65 -5.83 1.21 0.69
C ASN A 65 -6.32 1.20 2.15
N TYR A 66 -5.97 0.18 2.93
CA TYR A 66 -6.29 0.15 4.36
C TYR A 66 -5.59 1.26 5.13
N PHE A 67 -4.30 1.52 4.88
CA PHE A 67 -3.52 2.56 5.53
C PHE A 67 -4.14 3.95 5.32
N PHE A 68 -4.43 4.34 4.08
CA PHE A 68 -5.00 5.65 3.77
C PHE A 68 -6.39 5.86 4.38
N ASN A 69 -7.16 4.80 4.55
CA ASN A 69 -8.48 4.88 5.18
C ASN A 69 -8.42 4.86 6.71
N LYS A 70 -7.41 4.23 7.30
CA LYS A 70 -7.19 4.25 8.74
C LYS A 70 -6.55 5.55 9.22
N TYR A 71 -5.69 6.14 8.40
CA TYR A 71 -4.92 7.35 8.76
C TYR A 71 -5.08 8.48 7.73
N PRO A 72 -6.29 8.99 7.49
CA PRO A 72 -6.54 9.99 6.45
C PRO A 72 -5.84 11.34 6.72
N GLY A 73 -5.44 11.59 7.97
CA GLY A 73 -4.78 12.82 8.41
C GLY A 73 -3.24 12.81 8.35
N VAL A 74 -2.60 11.68 8.01
CA VAL A 74 -1.14 11.61 7.97
C VAL A 74 -0.58 12.50 6.87
N ARG A 75 0.38 13.36 7.26
CA ARG A 75 1.08 14.32 6.37
C ARG A 75 2.57 14.03 6.25
N LEU A 76 3.07 13.01 6.91
CA LEU A 76 4.45 12.58 6.84
C LEU A 76 4.78 12.01 5.44
N PRO A 77 6.03 12.12 5.00
CA PRO A 77 6.50 11.40 3.83
C PRO A 77 6.27 9.89 3.95
N LEU A 78 5.74 9.31 2.89
CA LEU A 78 5.47 7.88 2.81
C LEU A 78 6.47 7.20 1.88
N VAL A 79 6.89 5.99 2.24
CA VAL A 79 7.66 5.09 1.36
C VAL A 79 6.87 3.77 1.27
N ILE A 80 6.74 3.24 0.07
CA ILE A 80 5.95 2.05 -0.19
C ILE A 80 6.88 0.92 -0.65
N PHE A 81 7.00 -0.14 0.12
CA PHE A 81 7.79 -1.32 -0.24
C PHE A 81 6.91 -2.48 -0.71
N ASN A 82 7.39 -3.16 -1.72
CA ASN A 82 6.72 -4.28 -2.38
C ASN A 82 6.63 -5.52 -1.48
N GLY A 83 5.58 -5.65 -0.70
CA GLY A 83 5.31 -6.81 0.17
C GLY A 83 4.09 -7.63 -0.24
N GLY A 84 3.34 -7.21 -1.25
CA GLY A 84 2.09 -7.85 -1.68
C GLY A 84 2.22 -8.74 -2.91
N THR A 85 1.10 -9.09 -3.53
CA THR A 85 1.01 -9.92 -4.75
C THR A 85 0.85 -9.06 -6.01
N GLY A 86 0.04 -8.00 -5.99
CA GLY A 86 -0.16 -7.07 -7.11
C GLY A 86 0.95 -6.01 -7.12
N ASN A 87 0.90 -5.08 -6.18
CA ASN A 87 1.86 -3.98 -6.01
C ASN A 87 1.89 -2.97 -7.17
N ASP A 88 0.72 -2.68 -7.74
CA ASP A 88 0.60 -1.79 -8.91
C ASP A 88 1.07 -0.37 -8.57
N VAL A 89 0.69 0.16 -7.42
CA VAL A 89 1.14 1.48 -6.94
C VAL A 89 2.66 1.51 -6.76
N HIS A 90 3.25 0.46 -6.16
CA HIS A 90 4.70 0.36 -6.01
C HIS A 90 5.39 0.36 -7.38
N SER A 91 4.90 -0.45 -8.32
CA SER A 91 5.46 -0.57 -9.67
C SER A 91 5.39 0.76 -10.43
N LEU A 92 4.32 1.53 -10.25
CA LEU A 92 4.18 2.87 -10.84
C LEU A 92 5.21 3.86 -10.27
N LEU A 93 5.45 3.81 -8.95
CA LEU A 93 6.30 4.78 -8.25
C LEU A 93 7.80 4.49 -8.40
N TYR A 94 8.19 3.21 -8.38
CA TYR A 94 9.60 2.82 -8.34
C TYR A 94 10.06 2.06 -9.59
N LYS A 95 9.15 1.73 -10.51
CA LYS A 95 9.46 1.00 -11.76
C LYS A 95 10.31 -0.26 -11.48
N ASN A 96 11.48 -0.36 -12.12
CA ASN A 96 12.39 -1.50 -12.02
C ASN A 96 13.54 -1.26 -11.01
N LYS A 97 13.34 -0.40 -10.02
CA LYS A 97 14.35 -0.12 -9.02
C LYS A 97 14.64 -1.35 -8.15
N THR A 98 15.92 -1.60 -7.90
CA THR A 98 16.35 -2.62 -6.93
C THR A 98 15.96 -2.21 -5.51
N PHE A 99 16.07 -3.14 -4.57
CA PHE A 99 15.82 -2.84 -3.16
C PHE A 99 16.78 -1.76 -2.64
N GLU A 100 18.05 -1.85 -3.01
CA GLU A 100 19.12 -0.95 -2.59
C GLU A 100 18.87 0.46 -3.14
N GLU A 101 18.54 0.58 -4.44
CA GLU A 101 18.16 1.86 -5.05
C GLU A 101 16.92 2.47 -4.38
N GLN A 102 15.92 1.66 -4.08
CA GLN A 102 14.71 2.12 -3.40
C GLN A 102 15.02 2.58 -1.98
N LEU A 103 15.89 1.88 -1.26
CA LEU A 103 16.31 2.27 0.08
C LEU A 103 17.02 3.64 0.08
N GLU A 104 17.92 3.88 -0.88
CA GLU A 104 18.56 5.18 -1.03
C GLU A 104 17.55 6.29 -1.35
N ILE A 105 16.62 6.07 -2.26
CA ILE A 105 15.52 7.01 -2.52
C ILE A 105 14.72 7.30 -1.25
N ALA A 106 14.39 6.26 -0.48
CA ALA A 106 13.64 6.40 0.76
C ALA A 106 14.36 7.25 1.81
N LEU A 107 15.68 7.17 1.83
CA LEU A 107 16.52 7.90 2.79
C LEU A 107 16.86 9.32 2.35
N THR A 108 17.07 9.56 1.06
CA THR A 108 17.67 10.80 0.56
C THR A 108 16.75 11.68 -0.26
N ALA A 109 15.75 11.08 -0.96
CA ALA A 109 14.91 11.85 -1.87
C ALA A 109 13.96 12.80 -1.15
N ASN A 110 13.72 13.96 -1.78
CA ASN A 110 12.65 14.84 -1.37
C ASN A 110 11.28 14.23 -1.71
N PRO A 111 10.30 14.28 -0.81
CA PRO A 111 8.97 13.76 -1.08
C PRO A 111 8.23 14.62 -2.10
N ARG A 112 7.49 13.99 -3.00
CA ARG A 112 6.56 14.64 -3.92
C ARG A 112 5.12 14.29 -3.58
N PHE A 113 4.18 15.10 -4.01
CA PHE A 113 2.77 14.82 -3.86
C PHE A 113 2.30 13.88 -4.96
N ILE A 114 1.48 12.91 -4.58
CA ILE A 114 0.69 12.10 -5.49
C ILE A 114 -0.79 12.25 -5.15
N ASP A 115 -1.64 12.21 -6.17
CA ASP A 115 -3.06 12.31 -6.00
C ASP A 115 -3.66 10.97 -5.53
N ALA A 116 -4.66 11.06 -4.66
CA ALA A 116 -5.53 9.94 -4.32
C ALA A 116 -6.97 10.30 -4.67
N GLY A 117 -7.73 9.32 -5.11
CA GLY A 117 -9.16 9.48 -5.32
C GLY A 117 -9.97 9.22 -4.06
N ARG A 118 -11.19 9.74 -4.03
CA ARG A 118 -12.18 9.42 -3.00
C ARG A 118 -13.46 8.93 -3.66
N CYS A 119 -13.98 7.82 -3.16
CA CYS A 119 -15.28 7.30 -3.56
C CYS A 119 -16.11 7.12 -2.29
N ASN A 120 -17.22 7.88 -2.21
CA ASN A 120 -17.96 8.07 -0.96
C ASN A 120 -17.01 8.52 0.18
N GLU A 121 -16.99 7.78 1.29
CA GLU A 121 -16.13 8.08 2.45
C GLU A 121 -14.77 7.35 2.40
N LYS A 122 -14.43 6.66 1.29
CA LYS A 122 -13.21 5.85 1.19
C LYS A 122 -12.21 6.43 0.19
N TYR A 123 -10.95 6.47 0.61
CA TYR A 123 -9.82 6.83 -0.25
C TYR A 123 -9.33 5.62 -1.06
N PHE A 124 -8.80 5.88 -2.24
CA PHE A 124 -8.14 4.88 -3.07
C PHE A 124 -6.95 5.48 -3.83
N MET A 125 -5.92 4.69 -4.06
CA MET A 125 -4.67 5.12 -4.72
C MET A 125 -4.55 4.58 -6.13
N ASN A 126 -5.09 3.39 -6.40
CA ASN A 126 -4.94 2.71 -7.68
C ASN A 126 -6.21 2.86 -8.51
N GLY A 127 -7.31 2.30 -8.06
CA GLY A 127 -8.58 2.38 -8.79
C GLY A 127 -9.78 1.96 -7.95
N VAL A 128 -10.96 2.34 -8.42
CA VAL A 128 -12.24 1.89 -7.90
C VAL A 128 -12.93 1.08 -8.98
N GLY A 129 -13.10 -0.21 -8.73
CA GLY A 129 -13.88 -1.08 -9.59
C GLY A 129 -15.37 -0.90 -9.35
N ILE A 130 -16.09 -0.46 -10.37
CA ILE A 130 -17.55 -0.31 -10.35
C ILE A 130 -18.15 -1.29 -11.35
N GLY A 131 -19.33 -1.81 -11.04
CA GLY A 131 -20.00 -2.73 -11.95
C GLY A 131 -19.37 -4.12 -11.93
N PHE A 132 -18.93 -4.63 -13.08
CA PHE A 132 -18.36 -5.97 -13.22
C PHE A 132 -17.12 -6.16 -12.32
N GLU A 133 -16.16 -5.25 -12.40
CA GLU A 133 -14.92 -5.30 -11.61
C GLU A 133 -15.18 -5.27 -10.11
N GLY A 134 -16.03 -4.35 -9.64
CA GLY A 134 -16.45 -4.28 -8.25
C GLY A 134 -17.14 -5.58 -7.77
N SER A 135 -17.93 -6.21 -8.64
CA SER A 135 -18.57 -7.49 -8.37
C SER A 135 -17.57 -8.63 -8.26
N VAL A 136 -16.53 -8.64 -9.08
CA VAL A 136 -15.41 -9.61 -9.00
C VAL A 136 -14.65 -9.40 -7.68
N ALA A 137 -14.23 -8.18 -7.38
CA ALA A 137 -13.51 -7.82 -6.17
C ALA A 137 -14.29 -8.23 -4.90
N LYS A 138 -15.59 -7.91 -4.84
CA LYS A 138 -16.47 -8.30 -3.72
C LYS A 138 -16.55 -9.82 -3.53
N SER A 139 -16.48 -10.59 -4.60
CA SER A 139 -16.54 -12.05 -4.52
C SER A 139 -15.26 -12.67 -3.96
N LEU A 140 -14.15 -11.93 -3.99
CA LEU A 140 -12.84 -12.34 -3.47
C LEU A 140 -12.62 -11.86 -2.03
N THR A 141 -13.33 -10.80 -1.61
CA THR A 141 -13.34 -10.33 -0.22
C THR A 141 -14.34 -11.16 0.60
N GLY A 142 -13.89 -11.85 1.63
CA GLY A 142 -14.75 -12.60 2.55
C GLY A 142 -14.72 -14.12 2.42
N LYS A 143 -14.09 -14.68 1.40
CA LYS A 143 -13.80 -16.12 1.40
C LYS A 143 -12.53 -16.38 2.21
N LYS A 144 -12.59 -17.31 3.19
CA LYS A 144 -11.37 -17.88 3.79
C LYS A 144 -10.42 -18.20 2.65
N LYS A 145 -9.21 -17.62 2.67
CA LYS A 145 -8.21 -17.70 1.59
C LYS A 145 -7.70 -19.13 1.41
N THR A 146 -8.52 -20.02 0.86
CA THR A 146 -8.10 -21.38 0.48
C THR A 146 -7.42 -21.42 -0.88
N LYS A 147 -7.64 -20.41 -1.72
CA LYS A 147 -6.93 -20.24 -3.01
C LYS A 147 -6.60 -18.76 -3.19
N THR A 148 -5.35 -18.39 -2.94
CA THR A 148 -4.80 -17.07 -3.23
C THR A 148 -4.00 -17.14 -4.53
N GLY A 149 -4.19 -16.15 -5.42
CA GLY A 149 -3.38 -16.00 -6.62
C GLY A 149 -4.18 -15.71 -7.88
N LYS A 150 -3.46 -15.53 -8.97
CA LYS A 150 -4.02 -15.20 -10.31
C LYS A 150 -5.07 -16.21 -10.78
N ALA A 151 -4.93 -17.49 -10.45
CA ALA A 151 -5.88 -18.54 -10.84
C ALA A 151 -7.26 -18.38 -10.18
N ALA A 152 -7.32 -18.04 -8.88
CA ALA A 152 -8.59 -17.81 -8.19
C ALA A 152 -9.29 -16.53 -8.70
N PHE A 153 -8.52 -15.52 -9.05
CA PHE A 153 -9.01 -14.31 -9.68
C PHE A 153 -9.60 -14.62 -11.06
N MET A 154 -8.87 -15.34 -11.91
CA MET A 154 -9.31 -15.72 -13.26
C MET A 154 -10.58 -16.58 -13.25
N SER A 155 -10.65 -17.59 -12.39
CA SER A 155 -11.87 -18.43 -12.27
C SER A 155 -13.09 -17.62 -11.82
N THR A 156 -12.89 -16.62 -10.97
CA THR A 156 -13.97 -15.72 -10.54
C THR A 156 -14.43 -14.81 -11.69
N ILE A 157 -13.52 -14.30 -12.50
CA ILE A 157 -13.83 -13.52 -13.71
C ILE A 157 -14.66 -14.35 -14.68
N LEU A 158 -14.20 -15.55 -15.05
CA LEU A 158 -14.89 -16.42 -15.99
C LEU A 158 -16.32 -16.73 -15.53
N ARG A 159 -16.48 -17.09 -14.25
CA ARG A 159 -17.82 -17.33 -13.69
C ARG A 159 -18.72 -16.10 -13.73
N LYS A 160 -18.17 -14.90 -13.48
CA LYS A 160 -18.93 -13.65 -13.46
C LYS A 160 -19.31 -13.13 -14.85
N ILE A 161 -18.55 -13.42 -15.90
CA ILE A 161 -18.89 -13.03 -17.27
C ILE A 161 -20.27 -13.54 -17.65
N PHE A 162 -20.61 -14.77 -17.27
CA PHE A 162 -21.90 -15.39 -17.63
C PHE A 162 -23.11 -14.91 -16.78
N PHE A 163 -22.86 -14.36 -15.58
CA PHE A 163 -23.95 -14.04 -14.64
C PHE A 163 -24.02 -12.58 -14.21
N TYR A 164 -23.22 -11.69 -14.82
CA TYR A 164 -23.23 -10.29 -14.44
C TYR A 164 -24.40 -9.53 -15.11
N ARG A 165 -25.13 -8.78 -14.28
CA ARG A 165 -26.15 -7.81 -14.75
C ARG A 165 -25.61 -6.40 -14.53
N SER A 166 -25.64 -5.57 -15.59
CA SER A 166 -25.21 -4.17 -15.53
C SER A 166 -26.10 -3.33 -14.62
N LYS A 167 -25.49 -2.31 -13.98
CA LYS A 167 -26.17 -1.35 -13.12
C LYS A 167 -25.81 0.06 -13.54
N SER A 168 -26.75 1.00 -13.48
CA SER A 168 -26.50 2.42 -13.72
C SER A 168 -25.80 3.07 -12.52
N ILE A 169 -24.86 3.99 -12.77
CA ILE A 169 -24.02 4.60 -11.74
C ILE A 169 -23.90 6.10 -11.99
N ARG A 170 -24.03 6.92 -10.93
CA ARG A 170 -23.72 8.35 -10.95
C ARG A 170 -22.27 8.58 -10.47
N ARG A 171 -21.56 9.47 -11.16
CA ARG A 171 -20.16 9.83 -10.86
C ARG A 171 -20.12 11.13 -10.04
N SER A 172 -19.33 11.16 -8.97
CA SER A 172 -18.84 12.37 -8.31
C SER A 172 -17.33 12.25 -8.10
N GLN A 173 -16.58 13.36 -8.15
CA GLN A 173 -15.12 13.36 -8.00
C GLN A 173 -14.70 14.26 -6.84
N MET A 174 -13.73 13.78 -6.02
CA MET A 174 -12.97 14.58 -5.08
C MET A 174 -11.55 14.03 -5.01
N ASN A 175 -10.54 14.89 -5.17
CA ASN A 175 -9.12 14.51 -5.17
C ASN A 175 -8.46 14.96 -3.86
N ILE A 176 -7.61 14.11 -3.30
CA ILE A 176 -6.74 14.40 -2.15
C ILE A 176 -5.31 14.01 -2.53
N ARG A 177 -4.32 14.78 -2.00
CA ARG A 177 -2.89 14.58 -2.29
C ARG A 177 -2.15 14.02 -1.10
N TRP A 178 -1.22 13.12 -1.36
CA TRP A 178 -0.32 12.52 -0.39
C TRP A 178 1.15 12.75 -0.76
N LYS A 179 1.99 12.95 0.27
CA LYS A 179 3.44 13.05 0.07
C LYS A 179 4.06 11.66 -0.01
N VAL A 180 4.77 11.37 -1.10
CA VAL A 180 5.45 10.08 -1.29
C VAL A 180 6.87 10.33 -1.74
N LYS A 181 7.82 9.55 -1.21
CA LYS A 181 9.18 9.47 -1.73
C LYS A 181 9.22 8.40 -2.81
N ALA A 182 9.41 8.83 -4.03
CA ALA A 182 9.43 8.01 -5.23
C ALA A 182 10.37 8.59 -6.31
N CYS A 183 10.61 7.82 -7.35
CA CYS A 183 11.39 8.25 -8.52
C CYS A 183 10.63 9.28 -9.36
#